data_06e19eb8bf2dad89a3aca67d42ef8ac9
#
_entry.id   06e19eb8bf2dad89a3aca67d42ef8ac9
#
_cell.length_a   1.000
_cell.length_b   1.000
_cell.length_c   1.000
_cell.angle_alpha   90.00
_cell.angle_beta   90.00
_cell.angle_gamma   90.00
#
_symmetry.space_group_name_H-M   'P 1'
#
loop_
_entity.id
_entity.type
_entity.pdbx_description
1 polymer ?
#
loop_
_entity_poly.entity_id
_entity_poly.type
_entity_poly.pdbx_seq_one_letter_code
_entity_poly.pdbx_strand_id
1 'polypeptide(L)'
;MTSFPFPGLNLAIATPFDSEGRIDYAKLEQNIERYLALGVPGFVLSSGTGMHVYLTKEESKELVRRGSKIINGRAKVIAQTSALLTADVVERTKFAADCGADGVMVLPPFFEGPTDDEGIIDFYTEVAAAGLPVIGYNVPHAVGVTVTPALLKELCAIPNFCAVKDSSGDLGKQASLIRTGLPVMNGADHLVPFALWSGASGLIWGGANFAPRTALALVAAATAGESGKARDIWASLEPAMSLIWEGDYVQSVYAAAELIGHGAGAPRKPLRPLPADRIETIRAALGSLVEREA
;
A
#
# COMPACT_ATOMS: atom_id res chain seq x y z
N MET A 1 -0.21 -19.90 -17.40
CA MET A 1 -0.22 -19.11 -16.15
C MET A 1 -0.77 -17.74 -16.49
N THR A 2 -1.84 -17.31 -15.86
CA THR A 2 -2.32 -15.91 -15.99
C THR A 2 -1.23 -14.98 -15.43
N SER A 3 -0.91 -13.88 -16.13
CA SER A 3 0.08 -12.92 -15.66
C SER A 3 -0.37 -12.32 -14.31
N PHE A 4 0.60 -12.05 -13.42
CA PHE A 4 0.31 -11.39 -12.14
C PHE A 4 -0.43 -10.05 -12.37
N PRO A 5 -1.59 -9.80 -11.71
CA PRO A 5 -2.48 -8.70 -12.10
C PRO A 5 -2.02 -7.30 -11.65
N PHE A 6 -1.05 -7.18 -10.71
CA PHE A 6 -0.66 -5.91 -10.08
C PHE A 6 0.85 -5.63 -10.14
N PRO A 7 1.50 -5.73 -11.32
CA PRO A 7 2.93 -5.47 -11.44
C PRO A 7 3.26 -3.99 -11.23
N GLY A 8 4.52 -3.70 -10.93
CA GLY A 8 5.02 -2.33 -10.81
C GLY A 8 4.48 -1.60 -9.58
N LEU A 9 4.22 -0.30 -9.72
CA LEU A 9 3.79 0.58 -8.63
C LEU A 9 2.28 0.53 -8.44
N ASN A 10 1.84 0.18 -7.22
CA ASN A 10 0.47 0.40 -6.76
C ASN A 10 0.53 1.39 -5.59
N LEU A 11 0.01 2.60 -5.80
CA LEU A 11 0.04 3.67 -4.82
C LEU A 11 -0.92 3.39 -3.66
N ALA A 12 -0.40 3.24 -2.45
CA ALA A 12 -1.22 3.22 -1.24
C ALA A 12 -1.66 4.66 -0.93
N ILE A 13 -2.73 5.12 -1.60
CA ILE A 13 -3.14 6.52 -1.57
C ILE A 13 -3.59 6.94 -0.16
N ALA A 14 -3.14 8.13 0.28
CA ALA A 14 -3.60 8.75 1.51
C ALA A 14 -5.08 9.17 1.38
N THR A 15 -5.89 8.91 2.40
CA THR A 15 -7.28 9.38 2.47
C THR A 15 -7.31 10.83 2.92
N PRO A 16 -7.80 11.78 2.11
CA PRO A 16 -7.87 13.17 2.53
C PRO A 16 -8.94 13.40 3.59
N PHE A 17 -8.62 14.25 4.57
CA PHE A 17 -9.56 14.69 5.61
C PHE A 17 -9.65 16.19 5.67
N ASP A 18 -10.86 16.69 5.95
CA ASP A 18 -11.11 18.11 6.25
C ASP A 18 -10.73 18.46 7.70
N SER A 19 -10.87 19.73 8.07
CA SER A 19 -10.56 20.23 9.40
C SER A 19 -11.42 19.62 10.54
N GLU A 20 -12.55 19.00 10.19
CA GLU A 20 -13.43 18.30 11.13
C GLU A 20 -13.14 16.79 11.19
N GLY A 21 -12.17 16.31 10.40
CA GLY A 21 -11.79 14.90 10.31
C GLY A 21 -12.77 14.06 9.47
N ARG A 22 -13.62 14.65 8.64
CA ARG A 22 -14.44 13.95 7.65
C ARG A 22 -13.62 13.71 6.39
N ILE A 23 -13.95 12.67 5.63
CA ILE A 23 -13.27 12.42 4.35
C ILE A 23 -13.59 13.54 3.36
N ASP A 24 -12.55 14.19 2.84
CA ASP A 24 -12.67 15.18 1.76
C ASP A 24 -12.61 14.47 0.40
N TYR A 25 -13.79 14.14 -0.12
CA TYR A 25 -13.91 13.45 -1.40
C TYR A 25 -13.54 14.32 -2.61
N ALA A 26 -13.65 15.65 -2.52
CA ALA A 26 -13.22 16.55 -3.59
C ALA A 26 -11.67 16.53 -3.69
N LYS A 27 -11.00 16.55 -2.56
CA LYS A 27 -9.56 16.43 -2.51
C LYS A 27 -9.07 15.04 -2.94
N LEU A 28 -9.81 13.99 -2.59
CA LEU A 28 -9.53 12.62 -3.06
C LEU A 28 -9.57 12.56 -4.59
N GLU A 29 -10.61 13.10 -5.22
CA GLU A 29 -10.76 13.17 -6.67
C GLU A 29 -9.58 13.93 -7.30
N GLN A 30 -9.26 15.11 -6.79
CA GLN A 30 -8.13 15.92 -7.25
C GLN A 30 -6.81 15.12 -7.17
N ASN A 31 -6.55 14.41 -6.07
CA ASN A 31 -5.33 13.64 -5.89
C ASN A 31 -5.29 12.43 -6.84
N ILE A 32 -6.39 11.67 -6.99
CA ILE A 32 -6.47 10.55 -7.92
C ILE A 32 -6.20 11.04 -9.35
N GLU A 33 -6.86 12.10 -9.81
CA GLU A 33 -6.68 12.65 -11.16
C GLU A 33 -5.21 13.08 -11.41
N ARG A 34 -4.58 13.71 -10.43
CA ARG A 34 -3.16 14.07 -10.50
C ARG A 34 -2.27 12.85 -10.69
N TYR A 35 -2.46 11.81 -9.88
CA TYR A 35 -1.65 10.59 -9.98
C TYR A 35 -1.91 9.83 -11.28
N LEU A 36 -3.15 9.82 -11.76
CA LEU A 36 -3.48 9.24 -13.07
C LEU A 36 -2.80 10.01 -14.21
N ALA A 37 -2.79 11.34 -14.16
CA ALA A 37 -2.09 12.17 -15.14
C ALA A 37 -0.57 11.93 -15.16
N LEU A 38 0.02 11.51 -14.04
CA LEU A 38 1.43 11.10 -13.93
C LEU A 38 1.67 9.66 -14.44
N GLY A 39 0.62 8.89 -14.71
CA GLY A 39 0.72 7.51 -15.18
C GLY A 39 0.85 6.47 -14.06
N VAL A 40 0.38 6.76 -12.84
CA VAL A 40 0.34 5.76 -11.77
C VAL A 40 -0.55 4.60 -12.19
N PRO A 41 -0.02 3.35 -12.27
CA PRO A 41 -0.74 2.24 -12.89
C PRO A 41 -1.71 1.53 -11.96
N GLY A 42 -1.64 1.76 -10.65
CA GLY A 42 -2.52 1.12 -9.67
C GLY A 42 -2.66 1.91 -8.38
N PHE A 43 -3.80 1.75 -7.73
CA PHE A 43 -4.15 2.41 -6.47
C PHE A 43 -4.62 1.39 -5.44
N VAL A 44 -4.20 1.57 -4.19
CA VAL A 44 -4.76 0.84 -3.04
C VAL A 44 -5.61 1.81 -2.24
N LEU A 45 -6.92 1.63 -2.31
CA LEU A 45 -7.90 2.44 -1.59
C LEU A 45 -8.10 1.90 -0.17
N SER A 46 -8.32 2.80 0.78
CA SER A 46 -8.53 2.43 2.21
C SER A 46 -7.36 1.63 2.79
N SER A 47 -6.10 1.91 2.36
CA SER A 47 -4.90 1.23 2.84
C SER A 47 -4.50 1.66 4.27
N GLY A 48 -3.43 1.06 4.82
CA GLY A 48 -2.83 1.55 6.08
C GLY A 48 -2.42 3.01 6.00
N THR A 49 -1.76 3.42 4.90
CA THR A 49 -1.46 4.83 4.60
C THR A 49 -2.74 5.68 4.51
N GLY A 50 -3.82 5.12 3.97
CA GLY A 50 -5.15 5.73 3.91
C GLY A 50 -5.94 5.65 5.21
N MET A 51 -5.30 5.31 6.34
CA MET A 51 -5.90 5.27 7.68
C MET A 51 -7.03 4.24 7.83
N HIS A 52 -6.92 3.11 7.16
CA HIS A 52 -7.88 2.00 7.14
C HIS A 52 -8.56 1.72 8.50
N VAL A 53 -7.77 1.55 9.57
CA VAL A 53 -8.28 1.18 10.91
C VAL A 53 -9.05 2.31 11.61
N TYR A 54 -9.01 3.52 11.08
CA TYR A 54 -9.70 4.69 11.62
C TYR A 54 -10.87 5.16 10.74
N LEU A 55 -11.28 4.33 9.79
CA LEU A 55 -12.49 4.53 8.98
C LEU A 55 -13.63 3.66 9.50
N THR A 56 -14.84 4.18 9.52
CA THR A 56 -16.01 3.33 9.72
C THR A 56 -16.21 2.38 8.53
N LYS A 57 -17.05 1.36 8.68
CA LYS A 57 -17.39 0.44 7.60
C LYS A 57 -17.98 1.19 6.40
N GLU A 58 -18.88 2.14 6.67
CA GLU A 58 -19.56 2.96 5.68
C GLU A 58 -18.58 3.89 4.96
N GLU A 59 -17.67 4.55 5.69
CA GLU A 59 -16.63 5.39 5.10
C GLU A 59 -15.69 4.61 4.20
N SER A 60 -15.25 3.42 4.65
CA SER A 60 -14.38 2.55 3.85
C SER A 60 -15.07 2.11 2.55
N LYS A 61 -16.35 1.70 2.63
CA LYS A 61 -17.16 1.34 1.45
C LYS A 61 -17.34 2.53 0.51
N GLU A 62 -17.70 3.71 1.04
CA GLU A 62 -17.88 4.91 0.23
C GLU A 62 -16.58 5.37 -0.45
N LEU A 63 -15.44 5.27 0.26
CA LEU A 63 -14.11 5.56 -0.30
C LEU A 63 -13.80 4.63 -1.49
N VAL A 64 -14.03 3.33 -1.34
CA VAL A 64 -13.84 2.36 -2.42
C VAL A 64 -14.77 2.66 -3.60
N ARG A 65 -16.06 2.90 -3.34
CA ARG A 65 -17.05 3.20 -4.39
C ARG A 65 -16.69 4.45 -5.19
N ARG A 66 -16.34 5.56 -4.51
CA ARG A 66 -15.96 6.81 -5.19
C ARG A 66 -14.61 6.70 -5.88
N GLY A 67 -13.60 6.15 -5.21
CA GLY A 67 -12.29 5.98 -5.80
C GLY A 67 -12.31 5.12 -7.05
N SER A 68 -13.00 3.98 -7.03
CA SER A 68 -13.18 3.12 -8.21
C SER A 68 -13.90 3.85 -9.35
N LYS A 69 -14.95 4.62 -9.03
CA LYS A 69 -15.69 5.42 -10.03
C LYS A 69 -14.81 6.50 -10.66
N ILE A 70 -13.99 7.19 -9.87
CA ILE A 70 -13.06 8.22 -10.36
C ILE A 70 -12.00 7.58 -11.25
N ILE A 71 -11.38 6.48 -10.80
CA ILE A 71 -10.34 5.77 -11.56
C ILE A 71 -10.90 5.22 -12.87
N ASN A 72 -12.10 4.67 -12.86
CA ASN A 72 -12.87 4.26 -14.04
C ASN A 72 -12.06 3.46 -15.07
N GLY A 73 -11.35 2.43 -14.62
CA GLY A 73 -10.57 1.54 -15.49
C GLY A 73 -9.27 2.13 -16.06
N ARG A 74 -8.91 3.39 -15.70
CA ARG A 74 -7.66 4.03 -16.15
C ARG A 74 -6.40 3.51 -15.44
N ALA A 75 -6.60 2.87 -14.30
CA ALA A 75 -5.57 2.20 -13.50
C ALA A 75 -6.19 1.04 -12.72
N LYS A 76 -5.35 0.16 -12.17
CA LYS A 76 -5.80 -0.93 -11.29
C LYS A 76 -6.30 -0.41 -9.95
N VAL A 77 -7.36 -1.03 -9.44
CA VAL A 77 -7.94 -0.72 -8.13
C VAL A 77 -7.81 -1.92 -7.21
N ILE A 78 -7.11 -1.74 -6.11
CA ILE A 78 -7.03 -2.69 -5.00
C ILE A 78 -7.76 -2.06 -3.82
N ALA A 79 -8.75 -2.74 -3.24
CA ALA A 79 -9.43 -2.28 -2.05
C ALA A 79 -8.87 -3.01 -0.81
N GLN A 80 -8.52 -2.28 0.24
CA GLN A 80 -8.24 -2.93 1.52
C GLN A 80 -9.56 -3.22 2.22
N THR A 81 -9.84 -4.51 2.50
CA THR A 81 -11.12 -4.97 3.04
C THR A 81 -11.02 -5.59 4.43
N SER A 82 -9.84 -5.50 5.05
CA SER A 82 -9.57 -6.07 6.38
C SER A 82 -10.59 -5.61 7.44
N ALA A 83 -10.97 -6.51 8.30
CA ALA A 83 -11.80 -6.28 9.49
C ALA A 83 -11.51 -7.37 10.52
N LEU A 84 -11.97 -7.20 11.76
CA LEU A 84 -11.82 -8.23 12.80
C LEU A 84 -12.71 -9.45 12.54
N LEU A 85 -13.93 -9.22 12.03
CA LEU A 85 -14.88 -10.31 11.72
C LEU A 85 -14.67 -10.78 10.28
N THR A 86 -14.45 -12.06 10.06
CA THR A 86 -14.33 -12.67 8.72
C THR A 86 -15.52 -12.33 7.84
N ALA A 87 -16.74 -12.40 8.38
CA ALA A 87 -17.96 -12.03 7.65
C ALA A 87 -17.93 -10.59 7.10
N ASP A 88 -17.37 -9.63 7.86
CA ASP A 88 -17.21 -8.25 7.40
C ASP A 88 -16.15 -8.13 6.28
N VAL A 89 -15.07 -8.92 6.35
CA VAL A 89 -14.06 -8.97 5.29
C VAL A 89 -14.68 -9.48 3.99
N VAL A 90 -15.45 -10.57 4.06
CA VAL A 90 -16.15 -11.16 2.91
C VAL A 90 -17.17 -10.16 2.33
N GLU A 91 -17.98 -9.51 3.18
CA GLU A 91 -18.95 -8.50 2.73
C GLU A 91 -18.27 -7.32 2.02
N ARG A 92 -17.19 -6.77 2.61
CA ARG A 92 -16.42 -5.67 2.02
C ARG A 92 -15.76 -6.11 0.70
N THR A 93 -15.30 -7.36 0.61
CA THR A 93 -14.70 -7.91 -0.61
C THR A 93 -15.72 -8.02 -1.75
N LYS A 94 -16.93 -8.54 -1.46
CA LYS A 94 -18.04 -8.57 -2.43
C LYS A 94 -18.44 -7.16 -2.87
N PHE A 95 -18.56 -6.24 -1.92
CA PHE A 95 -18.86 -4.84 -2.22
C PHE A 95 -17.78 -4.18 -3.10
N ALA A 96 -16.50 -4.47 -2.87
CA ALA A 96 -15.41 -3.98 -3.71
C ALA A 96 -15.52 -4.51 -5.15
N ALA A 97 -15.90 -5.78 -5.31
CA ALA A 97 -16.17 -6.37 -6.62
C ALA A 97 -17.32 -5.65 -7.34
N ASP A 98 -18.42 -5.39 -6.65
CA ASP A 98 -19.58 -4.64 -7.19
C ASP A 98 -19.20 -3.20 -7.60
N CYS A 99 -18.18 -2.62 -6.95
CA CYS A 99 -17.63 -1.30 -7.30
C CYS A 99 -16.60 -1.34 -8.43
N GLY A 100 -16.26 -2.51 -8.98
CA GLY A 100 -15.29 -2.67 -10.06
C GLY A 100 -13.83 -2.65 -9.61
N ALA A 101 -13.52 -3.02 -8.37
CA ALA A 101 -12.14 -3.25 -7.94
C ALA A 101 -11.55 -4.47 -8.65
N ASP A 102 -10.25 -4.41 -8.98
CA ASP A 102 -9.51 -5.49 -9.63
C ASP A 102 -9.01 -6.55 -8.64
N GLY A 103 -8.95 -6.21 -7.35
CA GLY A 103 -8.54 -7.12 -6.29
C GLY A 103 -8.66 -6.48 -4.91
N VAL A 104 -8.34 -7.27 -3.90
CA VAL A 104 -8.35 -6.83 -2.50
C VAL A 104 -7.04 -7.10 -1.80
N MET A 105 -6.70 -6.25 -0.83
CA MET A 105 -5.60 -6.47 0.11
C MET A 105 -6.18 -6.72 1.49
N VAL A 106 -5.75 -7.81 2.14
CA VAL A 106 -6.35 -8.29 3.38
C VAL A 106 -5.28 -8.64 4.40
N LEU A 107 -5.35 -8.05 5.59
CA LEU A 107 -4.57 -8.47 6.75
C LEU A 107 -5.01 -9.88 7.17
N PRO A 108 -4.09 -10.73 7.65
CA PRO A 108 -4.51 -11.93 8.37
C PRO A 108 -5.33 -11.51 9.60
N PRO A 109 -6.05 -12.46 10.24
CA PRO A 109 -6.70 -12.15 11.51
C PRO A 109 -5.71 -11.52 12.48
N PHE A 110 -6.07 -10.39 13.07
CA PHE A 110 -5.21 -9.60 13.96
C PHE A 110 -5.92 -9.35 15.28
N PHE A 111 -5.17 -8.92 16.31
CA PHE A 111 -5.67 -8.77 17.66
C PHE A 111 -6.27 -10.08 18.21
N GLU A 112 -5.43 -10.87 18.91
CA GLU A 112 -5.79 -12.19 19.44
C GLU A 112 -6.27 -13.18 18.35
N GLY A 113 -5.71 -13.05 17.14
CA GLY A 113 -6.02 -13.95 16.01
C GLY A 113 -5.45 -15.35 16.18
N PRO A 114 -5.67 -16.24 15.19
CA PRO A 114 -5.19 -17.60 15.24
C PRO A 114 -3.66 -17.63 15.38
N THR A 115 -3.18 -18.57 16.18
CA THR A 115 -1.75 -18.80 16.46
C THR A 115 -1.15 -19.89 15.56
N ASP A 116 -1.97 -20.54 14.72
CA ASP A 116 -1.58 -21.60 13.79
C ASP A 116 -1.88 -21.22 12.34
N ASP A 117 -1.17 -21.88 11.44
CA ASP A 117 -1.31 -21.64 10.01
C ASP A 117 -2.66 -22.11 9.45
N GLU A 118 -3.30 -23.12 10.05
CA GLU A 118 -4.59 -23.66 9.61
C GLU A 118 -5.70 -22.61 9.71
N GLY A 119 -5.81 -21.92 10.85
CA GLY A 119 -6.79 -20.84 11.03
C GLY A 119 -6.57 -19.67 10.06
N ILE A 120 -5.32 -19.40 9.67
CA ILE A 120 -5.00 -18.38 8.66
C ILE A 120 -5.41 -18.85 7.26
N ILE A 121 -5.17 -20.12 6.92
CA ILE A 121 -5.55 -20.73 5.64
C ILE A 121 -7.08 -20.75 5.50
N ASP A 122 -7.80 -21.15 6.54
CA ASP A 122 -9.27 -21.17 6.56
C ASP A 122 -9.84 -19.78 6.33
N PHE A 123 -9.31 -18.77 7.03
CA PHE A 123 -9.70 -17.37 6.85
C PHE A 123 -9.53 -16.90 5.40
N TYR A 124 -8.34 -17.09 4.81
CA TYR A 124 -8.11 -16.65 3.44
C TYR A 124 -8.89 -17.47 2.40
N THR A 125 -9.20 -18.74 2.69
CA THR A 125 -10.07 -19.56 1.86
C THR A 125 -11.47 -18.98 1.79
N GLU A 126 -12.04 -18.58 2.93
CA GLU A 126 -13.36 -17.94 2.98
C GLU A 126 -13.37 -16.58 2.26
N VAL A 127 -12.33 -15.75 2.47
CA VAL A 127 -12.20 -14.45 1.80
C VAL A 127 -12.06 -14.60 0.28
N ALA A 128 -11.22 -15.53 -0.18
CA ALA A 128 -10.96 -15.75 -1.60
C ALA A 128 -12.19 -16.32 -2.35
N ALA A 129 -13.10 -17.00 -1.64
CA ALA A 129 -14.37 -17.44 -2.18
C ALA A 129 -15.31 -16.29 -2.58
N ALA A 130 -15.04 -15.05 -2.15
CA ALA A 130 -15.76 -13.85 -2.59
C ALA A 130 -15.47 -13.46 -4.06
N GLY A 131 -14.47 -14.07 -4.72
CA GLY A 131 -14.29 -14.05 -6.17
C GLY A 131 -13.29 -13.01 -6.72
N LEU A 132 -12.76 -12.10 -5.91
CA LEU A 132 -11.68 -11.18 -6.32
C LEU A 132 -10.29 -11.78 -6.04
N PRO A 133 -9.26 -11.40 -6.81
CA PRO A 133 -7.87 -11.64 -6.47
C PRO A 133 -7.53 -11.08 -5.09
N VAL A 134 -6.97 -11.92 -4.21
CA VAL A 134 -6.61 -11.57 -2.83
C VAL A 134 -5.11 -11.42 -2.70
N ILE A 135 -4.67 -10.29 -2.17
CA ILE A 135 -3.31 -10.03 -1.73
C ILE A 135 -3.30 -10.14 -0.20
N GLY A 136 -2.65 -11.17 0.35
CA GLY A 136 -2.41 -11.27 1.79
C GLY A 136 -1.43 -10.19 2.24
N TYR A 137 -1.61 -9.63 3.45
CA TYR A 137 -0.76 -8.54 3.93
C TYR A 137 0.09 -8.98 5.12
N ASN A 138 1.38 -9.22 4.87
CA ASN A 138 2.37 -9.57 5.89
C ASN A 138 2.98 -8.31 6.52
N VAL A 139 2.57 -7.97 7.73
CA VAL A 139 3.06 -6.84 8.53
C VAL A 139 3.18 -7.25 10.01
N PRO A 140 4.15 -8.13 10.34
CA PRO A 140 4.19 -8.85 11.61
C PRO A 140 4.20 -7.95 12.85
N HIS A 141 4.88 -6.80 12.77
CA HIS A 141 4.95 -5.85 13.89
C HIS A 141 3.61 -5.19 14.23
N ALA A 142 2.65 -5.19 13.29
CA ALA A 142 1.33 -4.58 13.50
C ALA A 142 0.24 -5.62 13.81
N VAL A 143 0.38 -6.87 13.34
CA VAL A 143 -0.69 -7.88 13.46
C VAL A 143 -0.30 -9.13 14.25
N GLY A 144 0.99 -9.31 14.58
CA GLY A 144 1.47 -10.47 15.33
C GLY A 144 1.61 -11.77 14.51
N VAL A 145 1.15 -11.79 13.27
CA VAL A 145 1.26 -12.96 12.36
C VAL A 145 2.41 -12.74 11.38
N THR A 146 3.20 -13.79 11.14
CA THR A 146 4.28 -13.77 10.15
C THR A 146 3.99 -14.78 9.04
N VAL A 147 3.92 -14.32 7.80
CA VAL A 147 3.84 -15.22 6.64
C VAL A 147 5.22 -15.80 6.37
N THR A 148 5.35 -17.11 6.60
CA THR A 148 6.57 -17.87 6.28
C THR A 148 6.55 -18.34 4.82
N PRO A 149 7.71 -18.76 4.24
CA PRO A 149 7.73 -19.39 2.91
C PRO A 149 6.84 -20.64 2.81
N ALA A 150 6.68 -21.41 3.88
CA ALA A 150 5.79 -22.56 3.93
C ALA A 150 4.32 -22.12 3.85
N LEU A 151 3.90 -21.22 4.75
CA LEU A 151 2.54 -20.66 4.74
C LEU A 151 2.22 -20.00 3.41
N LEU A 152 3.15 -19.24 2.80
CA LEU A 152 2.92 -18.62 1.50
C LEU A 152 2.57 -19.63 0.41
N LYS A 153 3.20 -20.81 0.41
CA LYS A 153 2.88 -21.88 -0.56
C LYS A 153 1.46 -22.39 -0.39
N GLU A 154 1.04 -22.62 0.85
CA GLU A 154 -0.33 -23.06 1.15
C GLU A 154 -1.36 -21.98 0.75
N LEU A 155 -1.10 -20.73 1.10
CA LEU A 155 -1.97 -19.60 0.72
C LEU A 155 -2.11 -19.45 -0.81
N CYS A 156 -1.01 -19.57 -1.56
CA CYS A 156 -1.05 -19.49 -3.02
C CYS A 156 -1.68 -20.72 -3.69
N ALA A 157 -1.95 -21.80 -2.97
CA ALA A 157 -2.75 -22.91 -3.45
C ALA A 157 -4.26 -22.61 -3.39
N ILE A 158 -4.68 -21.60 -2.62
CA ILE A 158 -6.09 -21.19 -2.52
C ILE A 158 -6.49 -20.49 -3.83
N PRO A 159 -7.58 -20.90 -4.50
CA PRO A 159 -8.09 -20.17 -5.67
C PRO A 159 -8.31 -18.67 -5.36
N ASN A 160 -7.90 -17.79 -6.25
CA ASN A 160 -7.94 -16.33 -6.14
C ASN A 160 -6.96 -15.72 -5.12
N PHE A 161 -6.22 -16.47 -4.30
CA PHE A 161 -5.11 -15.88 -3.56
C PHE A 161 -3.94 -15.68 -4.53
N CYS A 162 -3.57 -14.43 -4.82
CA CYS A 162 -2.68 -14.12 -5.94
C CYS A 162 -1.29 -13.62 -5.54
N ALA A 163 -1.10 -13.12 -4.32
CA ALA A 163 0.17 -12.59 -3.84
C ALA A 163 0.19 -12.37 -2.33
N VAL A 164 1.37 -12.10 -1.80
CA VAL A 164 1.53 -11.45 -0.49
C VAL A 164 2.21 -10.10 -0.65
N LYS A 165 1.70 -9.07 0.06
CA LYS A 165 2.46 -7.83 0.31
C LYS A 165 3.27 -8.01 1.57
N ASP A 166 4.59 -7.83 1.48
CA ASP A 166 5.49 -7.90 2.64
C ASP A 166 5.93 -6.50 3.09
N SER A 167 5.58 -6.15 4.32
CA SER A 167 6.00 -4.95 5.03
C SER A 167 6.71 -5.31 6.34
N SER A 168 7.42 -6.43 6.39
CA SER A 168 8.20 -6.83 7.58
C SER A 168 9.34 -5.87 7.88
N GLY A 169 9.83 -5.14 6.87
CA GLY A 169 11.02 -4.30 6.99
C GLY A 169 12.33 -5.10 7.03
N ASP A 170 12.27 -6.40 6.81
CA ASP A 170 13.42 -7.32 6.85
C ASP A 170 13.69 -7.86 5.44
N LEU A 171 14.75 -7.35 4.82
CA LEU A 171 15.16 -7.75 3.47
C LEU A 171 15.44 -9.26 3.35
N GLY A 172 16.01 -9.87 4.38
CA GLY A 172 16.32 -11.31 4.40
C GLY A 172 15.05 -12.16 4.38
N LYS A 173 14.06 -11.78 5.19
CA LYS A 173 12.74 -12.43 5.22
C LYS A 173 12.02 -12.24 3.88
N GLN A 174 11.96 -11.01 3.37
CA GLN A 174 11.34 -10.71 2.08
C GLN A 174 12.01 -11.51 0.94
N ALA A 175 13.35 -11.53 0.89
CA ALA A 175 14.07 -12.32 -0.11
C ALA A 175 13.77 -13.82 0.01
N SER A 176 13.52 -14.34 1.22
CA SER A 176 13.14 -15.75 1.43
C SER A 176 11.74 -16.06 0.87
N LEU A 177 10.80 -15.11 0.98
CA LEU A 177 9.49 -15.22 0.35
C LEU A 177 9.61 -15.17 -1.19
N ILE A 178 10.37 -14.21 -1.73
CA ILE A 178 10.57 -14.05 -3.19
C ILE A 178 11.20 -15.32 -3.79
N ARG A 179 12.19 -15.95 -3.11
CA ARG A 179 12.81 -17.20 -3.57
C ARG A 179 11.88 -18.39 -3.68
N THR A 180 10.67 -18.33 -3.15
CA THR A 180 9.64 -19.37 -3.39
C THR A 180 9.16 -19.41 -4.84
N GLY A 181 9.43 -18.35 -5.62
CA GLY A 181 8.90 -18.17 -6.98
C GLY A 181 7.43 -17.76 -7.03
N LEU A 182 6.81 -17.51 -5.86
CA LEU A 182 5.42 -17.04 -5.74
C LEU A 182 5.38 -15.50 -5.74
N PRO A 183 4.26 -14.87 -6.15
CA PRO A 183 4.18 -13.43 -6.22
C PRO A 183 4.30 -12.77 -4.83
N VAL A 184 5.31 -11.91 -4.69
CA VAL A 184 5.55 -11.10 -3.49
C VAL A 184 5.63 -9.64 -3.89
N MET A 185 4.87 -8.78 -3.24
CA MET A 185 4.91 -7.33 -3.41
C MET A 185 5.64 -6.69 -2.22
N ASN A 186 6.52 -5.74 -2.49
CA ASN A 186 7.14 -4.99 -1.39
C ASN A 186 6.21 -3.88 -0.88
N GLY A 187 6.15 -3.74 0.44
CA GLY A 187 5.42 -2.68 1.14
C GLY A 187 6.27 -1.92 2.16
N ALA A 188 7.59 -2.15 2.18
CA ALA A 188 8.55 -1.43 3.03
C ALA A 188 9.27 -0.36 2.21
N ASP A 189 9.01 0.91 2.51
CA ASP A 189 9.44 2.06 1.69
C ASP A 189 10.96 2.11 1.50
N HIS A 190 11.73 1.87 2.55
CA HIS A 190 13.20 1.88 2.54
C HIS A 190 13.85 0.68 1.82
N LEU A 191 13.06 -0.34 1.46
CA LEU A 191 13.57 -1.54 0.78
C LEU A 191 13.22 -1.62 -0.71
N VAL A 192 12.54 -0.61 -1.27
CA VAL A 192 12.00 -0.64 -2.64
C VAL A 192 12.99 -1.12 -3.71
N PRO A 193 14.20 -0.52 -3.91
CA PRO A 193 15.10 -0.97 -4.96
C PRO A 193 15.62 -2.38 -4.71
N PHE A 194 15.91 -2.73 -3.46
CA PHE A 194 16.44 -4.05 -3.09
C PHE A 194 15.39 -5.15 -3.34
N ALA A 195 14.12 -4.86 -3.06
CA ALA A 195 13.01 -5.77 -3.35
C ALA A 195 12.87 -6.01 -4.87
N LEU A 196 12.90 -4.95 -5.68
CA LEU A 196 12.82 -5.04 -7.14
C LEU A 196 13.99 -5.86 -7.71
N TRP A 197 15.21 -5.62 -7.24
CA TRP A 197 16.38 -6.38 -7.68
C TRP A 197 16.36 -7.83 -7.20
N SER A 198 15.68 -8.11 -6.10
CA SER A 198 15.45 -9.48 -5.62
C SER A 198 14.34 -10.22 -6.36
N GLY A 199 13.60 -9.55 -7.26
CA GLY A 199 12.54 -10.15 -8.05
C GLY A 199 11.14 -10.02 -7.46
N ALA A 200 10.88 -8.98 -6.62
CA ALA A 200 9.53 -8.68 -6.19
C ALA A 200 8.60 -8.44 -7.39
N SER A 201 7.39 -8.99 -7.34
CA SER A 201 6.43 -8.96 -8.44
C SER A 201 5.77 -7.59 -8.61
N GLY A 202 5.84 -6.73 -7.61
CA GLY A 202 5.27 -5.38 -7.60
C GLY A 202 5.51 -4.67 -6.28
N LEU A 203 4.96 -3.48 -6.18
CA LEU A 203 5.05 -2.62 -5.00
C LEU A 203 3.64 -2.19 -4.57
N ILE A 204 3.40 -2.10 -3.27
CA ILE A 204 2.32 -1.31 -2.68
C ILE A 204 2.99 -0.25 -1.80
N TRP A 205 3.07 0.98 -2.29
CA TRP A 205 4.00 1.98 -1.78
C TRP A 205 3.31 3.25 -1.30
N GLY A 206 3.45 3.55 0.00
CA GLY A 206 2.88 4.75 0.61
C GLY A 206 3.72 6.02 0.35
N GLY A 207 5.04 5.93 0.38
CA GLY A 207 5.93 7.06 0.09
C GLY A 207 5.75 7.67 -1.30
N ALA A 208 5.20 6.92 -2.25
CA ALA A 208 4.86 7.46 -3.57
C ALA A 208 3.77 8.55 -3.53
N ASN A 209 3.08 8.79 -2.40
CA ASN A 209 2.18 9.95 -2.25
C ASN A 209 2.93 11.29 -2.36
N PHE A 210 4.18 11.34 -1.94
CA PHE A 210 4.99 12.57 -1.98
C PHE A 210 6.14 12.53 -3.00
N ALA A 211 6.33 11.43 -3.70
CA ALA A 211 7.37 11.32 -4.72
C ALA A 211 6.91 10.49 -5.93
N PRO A 212 5.71 10.75 -6.52
CA PRO A 212 5.14 9.89 -7.55
C PRO A 212 5.97 9.82 -8.83
N ARG A 213 6.49 10.96 -9.31
CA ARG A 213 7.32 11.01 -10.54
C ARG A 213 8.62 10.25 -10.35
N THR A 214 9.30 10.50 -9.23
CA THR A 214 10.58 9.86 -8.91
C THR A 214 10.39 8.37 -8.62
N ALA A 215 9.28 7.97 -7.97
CA ALA A 215 8.93 6.57 -7.74
C ALA A 215 8.68 5.81 -9.06
N LEU A 216 7.93 6.39 -9.99
CA LEU A 216 7.72 5.82 -11.33
C LEU A 216 9.04 5.67 -12.09
N ALA A 217 9.90 6.69 -12.05
CA ALA A 217 11.21 6.66 -12.70
C ALA A 217 12.12 5.58 -12.10
N LEU A 218 12.10 5.41 -10.76
CA LEU A 218 12.85 4.35 -10.08
C LEU A 218 12.38 2.96 -10.52
N VAL A 219 11.07 2.72 -10.51
CA VAL A 219 10.49 1.43 -10.91
C VAL A 219 10.84 1.13 -12.37
N ALA A 220 10.72 2.11 -13.27
CA ALA A 220 11.06 1.95 -14.67
C ALA A 220 12.55 1.59 -14.87
N ALA A 221 13.46 2.34 -14.24
CA ALA A 221 14.90 2.08 -14.33
C ALA A 221 15.29 0.71 -13.75
N ALA A 222 14.73 0.35 -12.57
CA ALA A 222 15.00 -0.94 -11.94
C ALA A 222 14.50 -2.12 -12.80
N THR A 223 13.30 -2.01 -13.37
CA THR A 223 12.69 -3.04 -14.24
C THR A 223 13.45 -3.18 -15.57
N ALA A 224 13.98 -2.08 -16.11
CA ALA A 224 14.79 -2.08 -17.33
C ALA A 224 16.24 -2.58 -17.09
N GLY A 225 16.64 -2.88 -15.85
CA GLY A 225 17.99 -3.28 -15.52
C GLY A 225 19.03 -2.14 -15.53
N GLU A 226 18.57 -0.88 -15.57
CA GLU A 226 19.39 0.34 -15.56
C GLU A 226 19.92 0.62 -14.13
N SER A 227 20.71 -0.29 -13.57
CA SER A 227 21.10 -0.29 -12.14
C SER A 227 21.79 1.01 -11.70
N GLY A 228 22.64 1.61 -12.54
CA GLY A 228 23.28 2.91 -12.25
C GLY A 228 22.26 4.02 -12.07
N LYS A 229 21.35 4.17 -13.03
CA LYS A 229 20.27 5.17 -12.99
C LYS A 229 19.32 4.93 -11.81
N ALA A 230 18.92 3.67 -11.56
CA ALA A 230 18.08 3.33 -10.43
C ALA A 230 18.73 3.70 -9.09
N ARG A 231 20.05 3.48 -8.94
CA ARG A 231 20.82 3.87 -7.75
C ARG A 231 20.83 5.39 -7.57
N ASP A 232 21.05 6.16 -8.65
CA ASP A 232 21.12 7.62 -8.59
C ASP A 232 19.75 8.22 -8.24
N ILE A 233 18.66 7.66 -8.80
CA ILE A 233 17.30 8.03 -8.43
C ILE A 233 17.04 7.69 -6.95
N TRP A 234 17.40 6.48 -6.51
CA TRP A 234 17.22 6.05 -5.13
C TRP A 234 17.95 6.94 -4.13
N ALA A 235 19.16 7.36 -4.44
CA ALA A 235 19.93 8.26 -3.58
C ALA A 235 19.19 9.57 -3.25
N SER A 236 18.27 10.02 -4.13
CA SER A 236 17.42 11.19 -3.87
C SER A 236 16.17 10.86 -3.06
N LEU A 237 15.71 9.62 -3.04
CA LEU A 237 14.51 9.16 -2.29
C LEU A 237 14.86 8.63 -0.90
N GLU A 238 16.00 7.96 -0.77
CA GLU A 238 16.41 7.20 0.40
C GLU A 238 16.29 7.98 1.72
N PRO A 239 16.78 9.23 1.84
CA PRO A 239 16.69 9.96 3.11
C PRO A 239 15.26 10.11 3.61
N ALA A 240 14.31 10.42 2.71
CA ALA A 240 12.91 10.56 3.07
C ALA A 240 12.25 9.21 3.36
N MET A 241 12.55 8.18 2.56
CA MET A 241 11.96 6.84 2.74
C MET A 241 12.43 6.15 4.02
N SER A 242 13.69 6.30 4.39
CA SER A 242 14.23 5.81 5.66
C SER A 242 13.62 6.56 6.83
N LEU A 243 13.56 7.89 6.75
CA LEU A 243 13.02 8.73 7.82
C LEU A 243 11.55 8.43 8.14
N ILE A 244 10.69 8.23 7.13
CA ILE A 244 9.27 7.91 7.38
C ILE A 244 9.09 6.49 7.94
N TRP A 245 10.03 5.58 7.69
CA TRP A 245 9.99 4.21 8.19
C TRP A 245 10.37 4.11 9.67
N GLU A 246 11.16 5.04 10.20
CA GLU A 246 11.62 5.04 11.59
C GLU A 246 10.51 5.29 12.61
N GLY A 247 9.40 5.91 12.22
CA GLY A 247 8.25 6.16 13.11
C GLY A 247 7.27 7.18 12.57
N ASP A 248 6.10 7.27 13.21
CA ASP A 248 5.01 8.17 12.82
C ASP A 248 4.68 8.10 11.32
N TYR A 249 4.70 6.87 10.77
CA TYR A 249 4.65 6.61 9.33
C TYR A 249 3.54 7.37 8.62
N VAL A 250 2.29 7.20 9.07
CA VAL A 250 1.14 7.84 8.42
C VAL A 250 1.26 9.35 8.46
N GLN A 251 1.57 9.91 9.65
CA GLN A 251 1.72 11.35 9.84
C GLN A 251 2.85 11.91 8.97
N SER A 252 3.96 11.17 8.85
CA SER A 252 5.12 11.56 8.04
C SER A 252 4.78 11.57 6.55
N VAL A 253 4.05 10.56 6.05
CA VAL A 253 3.58 10.55 4.65
C VAL A 253 2.65 11.73 4.36
N TYR A 254 1.68 12.02 5.27
CA TYR A 254 0.77 13.16 5.10
C TYR A 254 1.52 14.49 5.11
N ALA A 255 2.46 14.68 6.05
CA ALA A 255 3.27 15.90 6.12
C ALA A 255 4.16 16.06 4.86
N ALA A 256 4.81 15.00 4.41
CA ALA A 256 5.64 15.02 3.20
C ALA A 256 4.80 15.35 1.95
N ALA A 257 3.62 14.74 1.81
CA ALA A 257 2.70 15.04 0.71
C ALA A 257 2.23 16.50 0.72
N GLU A 258 1.97 17.06 1.91
CA GLU A 258 1.62 18.49 2.06
C GLU A 258 2.76 19.40 1.60
N LEU A 259 4.00 19.06 1.98
CA LEU A 259 5.19 19.84 1.63
C LEU A 259 5.46 19.94 0.12
N ILE A 260 5.00 18.97 -0.66
CA ILE A 260 5.15 18.97 -2.13
C ILE A 260 3.86 19.41 -2.86
N GLY A 261 2.83 19.87 -2.15
CA GLY A 261 1.57 20.30 -2.74
C GLY A 261 0.59 19.18 -3.11
N HIS A 262 0.85 17.93 -2.73
CA HIS A 262 -0.02 16.78 -2.96
C HIS A 262 -0.82 16.40 -1.69
N GLY A 263 -1.02 17.35 -0.79
CA GLY A 263 -1.55 17.12 0.54
C GLY A 263 -2.89 16.39 0.60
N ALA A 264 -3.07 15.70 1.72
CA ALA A 264 -4.29 15.01 2.10
C ALA A 264 -4.92 15.59 3.37
N GLY A 265 -4.48 16.80 3.78
CA GLY A 265 -4.86 17.41 5.05
C GLY A 265 -4.14 16.79 6.24
N ALA A 266 -4.66 17.03 7.44
CA ALA A 266 -4.14 16.43 8.65
C ALA A 266 -4.66 14.98 8.81
N PRO A 267 -3.85 14.06 9.38
CA PRO A 267 -4.33 12.74 9.73
C PRO A 267 -5.47 12.81 10.74
N ARG A 268 -6.44 11.89 10.64
CA ARG A 268 -7.57 11.78 11.57
C ARG A 268 -7.10 11.34 12.96
N LYS A 269 -7.75 11.83 14.01
CA LYS A 269 -7.57 11.30 15.36
C LYS A 269 -7.83 9.78 15.41
N PRO A 270 -7.09 9.01 16.27
CA PRO A 270 -6.23 9.51 17.36
C PRO A 270 -4.83 9.96 16.92
N LEU A 271 -4.46 9.83 15.64
CA LEU A 271 -3.19 10.35 15.17
C LEU A 271 -3.17 11.88 15.25
N ARG A 272 -2.07 12.42 15.77
CA ARG A 272 -1.87 13.87 15.87
C ARG A 272 -1.01 14.34 14.71
N PRO A 273 -1.19 15.59 14.23
CA PRO A 273 -0.21 16.22 13.35
C PRO A 273 1.18 16.19 13.99
N LEU A 274 2.20 16.07 13.15
CA LEU A 274 3.59 16.11 13.62
C LEU A 274 3.95 17.48 14.20
N PRO A 275 4.85 17.53 15.17
CA PRO A 275 5.41 18.80 15.67
C PRO A 275 6.27 19.47 14.59
N ALA A 276 6.46 20.80 14.73
CA ALA A 276 7.11 21.62 13.70
C ALA A 276 8.55 21.18 13.39
N ASP A 277 9.31 20.81 14.41
CA ASP A 277 10.68 20.31 14.28
C ASP A 277 10.76 19.01 13.46
N ARG A 278 9.79 18.09 13.64
CA ARG A 278 9.70 16.86 12.85
C ARG A 278 9.34 17.18 11.39
N ILE A 279 8.45 18.15 11.16
CA ILE A 279 8.11 18.61 9.79
C ILE A 279 9.35 19.19 9.09
N GLU A 280 10.16 19.99 9.78
CA GLU A 280 11.41 20.51 9.22
C GLU A 280 12.43 19.40 8.95
N THR A 281 12.49 18.37 9.78
CA THR A 281 13.33 17.19 9.52
C THR A 281 12.88 16.48 8.23
N ILE A 282 11.56 16.32 8.03
CA ILE A 282 11.00 15.71 6.79
C ILE A 282 11.33 16.62 5.60
N ARG A 283 11.16 17.94 5.71
CA ARG A 283 11.50 18.89 4.64
C ARG A 283 12.98 18.79 4.23
N ALA A 284 13.87 18.69 5.20
CA ALA A 284 15.29 18.51 4.96
C ALA A 284 15.59 17.17 4.24
N ALA A 285 14.93 16.08 4.65
CA ALA A 285 15.08 14.77 4.03
C ALA A 285 14.50 14.71 2.61
N LEU A 286 13.43 15.46 2.31
CA LEU A 286 12.88 15.57 0.95
C LEU A 286 13.85 16.30 0.01
N GLY A 287 14.62 17.29 0.51
CA GLY A 287 15.63 18.00 -0.27
C GLY A 287 15.09 18.51 -1.63
N SER A 288 15.73 18.12 -2.72
CA SER A 288 15.34 18.52 -4.09
C SER A 288 14.02 17.87 -4.58
N LEU A 289 13.47 16.90 -3.87
CA LEU A 289 12.17 16.31 -4.24
C LEU A 289 11.05 17.35 -4.15
N VAL A 290 11.14 18.31 -3.22
CA VAL A 290 10.11 19.36 -3.08
C VAL A 290 9.88 20.09 -4.40
N GLU A 291 10.96 20.48 -5.11
CA GLU A 291 10.84 21.19 -6.39
C GLU A 291 10.52 20.25 -7.56
N ARG A 292 11.01 19.01 -7.51
CA ARG A 292 10.85 18.05 -8.60
C ARG A 292 9.43 17.49 -8.68
N GLU A 293 8.78 17.32 -7.56
CA GLU A 293 7.45 16.69 -7.45
C GLU A 293 6.30 17.72 -7.45
N ALA A 294 6.55 18.97 -7.12
CA ALA A 294 5.57 20.06 -7.11
C ALA A 294 5.00 20.41 -8.56
#